data_a361c31815838813791dd18b0f6ec61a
#
_entry.id   a361c31815838813791dd18b0f6ec61a
#
_cell.length_a   1.000
_cell.length_b   1.000
_cell.length_c   1.000
_cell.angle_alpha   90.00
_cell.angle_beta   90.00
_cell.angle_gamma   90.00
#
_symmetry.space_group_name_H-M   'P 1'
#
loop_
_entity.id
_entity.type
_entity.pdbx_description
1 polymer ?
#
loop_
_entity_poly.entity_id
_entity_poly.type
_entity_poly.pdbx_seq_one_letter_code
_entity_poly.pdbx_strand_id
1 'polypeptide(L)'
;MVKGPDAAKFLDLMYTNMISTLKVGKCRYGLMCNENGFLFDDGVVARVNDDTFLCHTTSGGSDRVYSWIEEWLQTEWWNWKVWTINLTEQLAQIAVVGPNSRKVLEKLGGMDVSSEALPFMAWLSL
;
A
#
# COMPACT_ATOMS: atom_id res chain seq x y z
N MET A 1 1.84 -6.55 -2.82
CA MET A 1 1.37 -6.86 -1.46
C MET A 1 2.55 -7.32 -0.62
N VAL A 2 2.60 -6.89 0.64
CA VAL A 2 3.62 -7.29 1.62
C VAL A 2 2.91 -7.91 2.82
N LYS A 3 3.33 -9.08 3.26
CA LYS A 3 2.69 -9.82 4.33
C LYS A 3 3.73 -10.47 5.26
N GLY A 4 3.38 -10.59 6.54
CA GLY A 4 4.13 -11.34 7.53
C GLY A 4 4.30 -10.61 8.85
N PRO A 5 4.70 -11.32 9.91
CA PRO A 5 4.89 -10.73 11.24
C PRO A 5 5.82 -9.51 11.27
N ASP A 6 6.84 -9.50 10.41
CA ASP A 6 7.82 -8.41 10.32
C ASP A 6 7.48 -7.38 9.21
N ALA A 7 6.35 -7.54 8.50
CA ALA A 7 5.99 -6.70 7.35
C ALA A 7 5.89 -5.20 7.72
N ALA A 8 5.26 -4.87 8.85
CA ALA A 8 5.12 -3.48 9.29
C ALA A 8 6.48 -2.83 9.54
N LYS A 9 7.38 -3.52 10.24
CA LYS A 9 8.74 -3.07 10.53
C LYS A 9 9.58 -2.96 9.26
N PHE A 10 9.43 -3.90 8.34
CA PHE A 10 10.10 -3.87 7.04
C PHE A 10 9.66 -2.65 6.22
N LEU A 11 8.37 -2.35 6.17
CA LEU A 11 7.86 -1.20 5.44
C LEU A 11 8.30 0.14 6.04
N ASP A 12 8.58 0.23 7.36
CA ASP A 12 9.20 1.42 7.97
C ASP A 12 10.62 1.68 7.46
N LEU A 13 11.32 0.65 6.95
CA LEU A 13 12.64 0.80 6.35
C LEU A 13 12.57 1.16 4.86
N MET A 14 11.50 0.75 4.18
CA MET A 14 11.29 1.01 2.75
C MET A 14 10.70 2.39 2.48
N TYR A 15 9.86 2.89 3.38
CA TYR A 15 9.20 4.20 3.25
C TYR A 15 9.80 5.23 4.22
N THR A 16 9.74 6.48 3.83
CA THR A 16 10.10 7.60 4.73
C THR A 16 9.07 7.81 5.84
N ASN A 17 7.91 7.16 5.74
CA ASN A 17 6.79 7.25 6.68
C ASN A 17 6.73 6.03 7.58
N MET A 18 6.37 6.20 8.85
CA MET A 18 6.18 5.12 9.82
C MET A 18 4.92 4.31 9.50
N ILE A 19 5.06 3.29 8.67
CA ILE A 19 3.94 2.42 8.25
C ILE A 19 3.44 1.53 9.40
N SER A 20 4.33 1.14 10.31
CA SER A 20 3.98 0.32 11.49
C SER A 20 2.91 0.96 12.39
N THR A 21 2.83 2.28 12.43
CA THR A 21 1.83 3.01 13.22
C THR A 21 0.46 3.12 12.54
N LEU A 22 0.34 2.65 11.29
CA LEU A 22 -0.91 2.66 10.54
C LEU A 22 -1.88 1.64 11.17
N LYS A 23 -3.11 2.07 11.45
CA LYS A 23 -4.15 1.17 11.98
C LYS A 23 -4.74 0.31 10.85
N VAL A 24 -5.20 -0.90 11.17
CA VAL A 24 -5.97 -1.74 10.25
C VAL A 24 -7.18 -0.97 9.70
N GLY A 25 -7.47 -1.11 8.42
CA GLY A 25 -8.54 -0.38 7.73
C GLY A 25 -8.17 1.07 7.36
N LYS A 26 -6.91 1.47 7.51
CA LYS A 26 -6.43 2.81 7.15
C LYS A 26 -5.37 2.76 6.06
N CYS A 27 -5.24 3.90 5.37
CA CYS A 27 -4.24 4.14 4.35
C CYS A 27 -3.27 5.23 4.78
N ARG A 28 -2.08 5.21 4.20
CA ARG A 28 -1.08 6.28 4.36
C ARG A 28 -0.34 6.47 3.04
N TYR A 29 -0.26 7.71 2.59
CA TYR A 29 0.63 8.07 1.50
C TYR A 29 2.07 8.01 1.99
N GLY A 30 2.95 7.41 1.21
CA GLY A 30 4.35 7.22 1.57
C GLY A 30 5.28 7.46 0.39
N LEU A 31 6.51 7.82 0.71
CA LEU A 31 7.58 8.04 -0.24
C LEU A 31 8.67 6.99 -0.01
N MET A 32 9.21 6.46 -1.09
CA MET A 32 10.43 5.67 -1.10
C MET A 32 11.57 6.52 -1.63
N CYS A 33 12.69 6.54 -0.95
CA CYS A 33 13.90 7.24 -1.40
C CYS A 33 15.04 6.23 -1.58
N ASN A 34 15.91 6.50 -2.54
CA ASN A 34 17.16 5.78 -2.66
C ASN A 34 18.19 6.29 -1.61
N GLU A 35 19.34 5.66 -1.54
CA GLU A 35 20.44 5.96 -0.61
C GLU A 35 21.04 7.36 -0.77
N ASN A 36 20.80 8.02 -1.91
CA ASN A 36 21.21 9.41 -2.15
C ASN A 36 20.11 10.42 -1.76
N GLY A 37 18.97 9.95 -1.22
CA GLY A 37 17.85 10.77 -0.82
C GLY A 37 16.92 11.20 -1.96
N PHE A 38 17.15 10.71 -3.19
CA PHE A 38 16.24 10.99 -4.30
C PHE A 38 14.99 10.11 -4.23
N LEU A 39 13.85 10.70 -4.61
CA LEU A 39 12.60 9.98 -4.73
C LEU A 39 12.75 8.80 -5.70
N PHE A 40 12.52 7.60 -5.18
CA PHE A 40 12.55 6.36 -5.94
C PHE A 40 11.17 5.97 -6.46
N ASP A 41 10.17 6.02 -5.59
CA ASP A 41 8.76 5.84 -5.90
C ASP A 41 7.88 6.43 -4.79
N ASP A 42 6.59 6.54 -5.07
CA ASP A 42 5.60 7.02 -4.10
C ASP A 42 4.28 6.27 -4.26
N GLY A 43 3.43 6.37 -3.28
CA GLY A 43 2.11 5.77 -3.37
C GLY A 43 1.40 5.62 -2.03
N VAL A 44 0.31 4.87 -2.05
CA VAL A 44 -0.55 4.67 -0.88
C VAL A 44 -0.39 3.26 -0.35
N VAL A 45 -0.09 3.14 0.94
CA VAL A 45 -0.08 1.88 1.66
C VAL A 45 -1.38 1.74 2.43
N ALA A 46 -2.13 0.67 2.17
CA ALA A 46 -3.31 0.27 2.94
C ALA A 46 -2.95 -0.88 3.89
N ARG A 47 -3.28 -0.75 5.17
CA ARG A 47 -3.17 -1.87 6.11
C ARG A 47 -4.46 -2.69 6.10
N VAL A 48 -4.39 -3.85 5.47
CA VAL A 48 -5.55 -4.74 5.25
C VAL A 48 -5.94 -5.48 6.52
N ASN A 49 -4.92 -6.00 7.22
CA ASN A 49 -5.05 -6.63 8.54
C ASN A 49 -3.76 -6.44 9.34
N ASP A 50 -3.58 -7.17 10.45
CA ASP A 50 -2.46 -6.97 11.36
C ASP A 50 -1.09 -7.15 10.70
N ASP A 51 -0.97 -8.07 9.76
CA ASP A 51 0.28 -8.49 9.12
C ASP A 51 0.31 -8.29 7.59
N THR A 52 -0.71 -7.68 7.00
CA THR A 52 -0.86 -7.62 5.53
C THR A 52 -1.08 -6.18 5.06
N PHE A 53 -0.26 -5.77 4.10
CA PHE A 53 -0.26 -4.43 3.52
C PHE A 53 -0.38 -4.49 2.00
N LEU A 54 -1.27 -3.69 1.44
CA LEU A 54 -1.37 -3.46 0.02
C LEU A 54 -0.65 -2.14 -0.29
N CYS A 55 0.47 -2.23 -1.00
CA CYS A 55 1.27 -1.07 -1.39
C CYS A 55 0.96 -0.73 -2.85
N HIS A 56 0.35 0.41 -3.09
CA HIS A 56 0.16 0.96 -4.42
C HIS A 56 1.40 1.77 -4.79
N THR A 57 2.01 1.45 -5.91
CA THR A 57 3.21 2.08 -6.46
C THR A 57 2.88 2.66 -7.83
N THR A 58 3.79 3.41 -8.42
CA THR A 58 3.67 3.84 -9.82
C THR A 58 3.62 2.61 -10.72
N SER A 59 2.56 2.45 -11.54
CA SER A 59 2.35 1.24 -12.36
C SER A 59 3.53 0.93 -13.27
N GLY A 60 4.11 1.92 -13.94
CA GLY A 60 5.29 1.74 -14.80
C GLY A 60 6.60 1.47 -14.04
N GLY A 61 6.60 1.61 -12.71
CA GLY A 61 7.74 1.34 -11.84
C GLY A 61 7.58 0.11 -10.96
N SER A 62 6.44 -0.60 -11.04
CA SER A 62 6.09 -1.67 -10.12
C SER A 62 7.12 -2.80 -10.05
N ASP A 63 7.65 -3.23 -11.18
CA ASP A 63 8.68 -4.29 -11.24
C ASP A 63 10.01 -3.82 -10.64
N ARG A 64 10.38 -2.55 -10.85
CA ARG A 64 11.57 -1.95 -10.25
C ARG A 64 11.45 -1.88 -8.74
N VAL A 65 10.30 -1.43 -8.23
CA VAL A 65 10.03 -1.38 -6.79
C VAL A 65 10.01 -2.78 -6.19
N TYR A 66 9.36 -3.73 -6.87
CA TYR A 66 9.30 -5.11 -6.43
C TYR A 66 10.70 -5.74 -6.35
N SER A 67 11.53 -5.58 -7.39
CA SER A 67 12.89 -6.10 -7.41
C SER A 67 13.75 -5.48 -6.30
N TRP A 68 13.61 -4.17 -6.05
CA TRP A 68 14.33 -3.47 -5.00
C TRP A 68 13.94 -3.96 -3.60
N ILE A 69 12.64 -4.18 -3.36
CA ILE A 69 12.12 -4.75 -2.10
C ILE A 69 12.68 -6.17 -1.89
N GLU A 70 12.65 -7.00 -2.94
CA GLU A 70 13.17 -8.38 -2.88
C GLU A 70 14.69 -8.40 -2.64
N GLU A 71 15.44 -7.52 -3.27
CA GLU A 71 16.89 -7.40 -3.06
C GLU A 71 17.20 -7.20 -1.57
N TRP A 72 16.55 -6.22 -0.93
CA TRP A 72 16.75 -5.95 0.50
C TRP A 72 16.31 -7.12 1.39
N LEU A 73 15.19 -7.75 1.08
CA LEU A 73 14.72 -8.91 1.84
C LEU A 73 15.68 -10.11 1.72
N GLN A 74 16.28 -10.32 0.56
CA GLN A 74 17.15 -11.48 0.33
C GLN A 74 18.60 -11.26 0.75
N THR A 75 19.03 -10.00 0.89
CA THR A 75 20.41 -9.67 1.28
C THR A 75 20.54 -9.29 2.75
N GLU A 76 19.84 -8.22 3.17
CA GLU A 76 20.02 -7.65 4.53
C GLU A 76 19.06 -8.28 5.55
N TRP A 77 17.82 -8.61 5.14
CA TRP A 77 16.79 -9.08 6.07
C TRP A 77 16.23 -10.46 5.71
N TRP A 78 17.08 -11.33 5.17
CA TRP A 78 16.74 -12.68 4.72
C TRP A 78 16.12 -13.57 5.81
N ASN A 79 16.35 -13.28 7.08
CA ASN A 79 15.81 -14.00 8.22
C ASN A 79 14.47 -13.41 8.75
N TRP A 80 14.00 -12.29 8.17
CA TRP A 80 12.71 -11.72 8.56
C TRP A 80 11.55 -12.49 7.94
N LYS A 81 10.46 -12.56 8.69
CA LYS A 81 9.23 -13.21 8.22
C LYS A 81 8.38 -12.23 7.43
N VAL A 82 8.81 -11.95 6.22
CA VAL A 82 8.15 -11.08 5.26
C VAL A 82 8.05 -11.81 3.93
N TRP A 83 6.87 -11.78 3.34
CA TRP A 83 6.59 -12.31 2.00
C TRP A 83 6.00 -11.22 1.13
N THR A 84 6.41 -11.17 -0.11
CA THR A 84 5.95 -10.18 -1.08
C THR A 84 5.36 -10.84 -2.30
N ILE A 85 4.46 -10.14 -2.98
CA ILE A 85 3.92 -10.53 -4.26
C ILE A 85 3.57 -9.30 -5.09
N ASN A 86 3.97 -9.31 -6.36
CA ASN A 86 3.52 -8.32 -7.34
C ASN A 86 2.12 -8.70 -7.84
N LEU A 87 1.14 -7.81 -7.61
CA LEU A 87 -0.27 -8.00 -7.98
C LEU A 87 -0.68 -7.09 -9.16
N THR A 88 0.26 -6.39 -9.80
CA THR A 88 -0.04 -5.37 -10.81
C THR A 88 -0.89 -5.91 -11.96
N GLU A 89 -0.61 -7.12 -12.42
CA GLU A 89 -1.37 -7.75 -13.50
C GLU A 89 -2.62 -8.52 -13.01
N GLN A 90 -2.85 -8.57 -11.69
CA GLN A 90 -3.95 -9.32 -11.09
C GLN A 90 -5.07 -8.43 -10.57
N LEU A 91 -4.80 -7.17 -10.32
CA LEU A 91 -5.74 -6.20 -9.78
C LEU A 91 -5.85 -4.98 -10.69
N ALA A 92 -7.08 -4.69 -11.13
CA ALA A 92 -7.35 -3.42 -11.80
C ALA A 92 -7.53 -2.31 -10.77
N GLN A 93 -6.88 -1.16 -10.99
CA GLN A 93 -7.07 0.04 -10.19
C GLN A 93 -7.78 1.11 -11.02
N ILE A 94 -8.91 1.58 -10.51
CA ILE A 94 -9.70 2.65 -11.15
C ILE A 94 -9.80 3.82 -10.19
N ALA A 95 -9.32 5.00 -10.61
CA ALA A 95 -9.45 6.23 -9.85
C ALA A 95 -10.81 6.88 -10.12
N VAL A 96 -11.59 7.11 -9.06
CA VAL A 96 -12.87 7.84 -9.12
C VAL A 96 -12.68 9.15 -8.36
N VAL A 97 -12.47 10.25 -9.10
CA VAL A 97 -12.03 11.54 -8.54
C VAL A 97 -13.06 12.62 -8.83
N GLY A 98 -13.20 13.56 -7.90
CA GLY A 98 -14.04 14.74 -8.04
C GLY A 98 -15.12 14.86 -6.96
N PRO A 99 -15.82 16.00 -6.90
CA PRO A 99 -16.77 16.31 -5.82
C PRO A 99 -17.98 15.37 -5.79
N ASN A 100 -18.28 14.69 -6.89
CA ASN A 100 -19.38 13.72 -6.99
C ASN A 100 -18.92 12.25 -7.01
N SER A 101 -17.63 11.96 -6.80
CA SER A 101 -17.07 10.60 -6.86
C SER A 101 -17.82 9.62 -5.95
N ARG A 102 -18.13 10.02 -4.72
CA ARG A 102 -18.88 9.23 -3.76
C ARG A 102 -20.28 8.87 -4.26
N LYS A 103 -21.00 9.82 -4.88
CA LYS A 103 -22.33 9.58 -5.48
C LYS A 103 -22.28 8.59 -6.65
N VAL A 104 -21.16 8.54 -7.38
CA VAL A 104 -20.96 7.55 -8.44
C VAL A 104 -20.79 6.16 -7.82
N LEU A 105 -19.97 6.04 -6.78
CA LEU A 105 -19.75 4.76 -6.08
C LEU A 105 -21.02 4.24 -5.39
N GLU A 106 -21.82 5.13 -4.78
CA GLU A 106 -23.13 4.78 -4.20
C GLU A 106 -24.07 4.14 -5.22
N LYS A 107 -24.05 4.60 -6.48
CA LYS A 107 -24.89 4.05 -7.56
C LYS A 107 -24.45 2.67 -8.02
N LEU A 108 -23.19 2.29 -7.82
CA LEU A 108 -22.72 0.93 -8.13
C LEU A 108 -23.28 -0.08 -7.13
N GLY A 109 -23.65 0.36 -5.93
CA GLY A 109 -24.19 -0.49 -4.87
C GLY A 109 -23.16 -1.46 -4.27
N GLY A 110 -23.63 -2.28 -3.34
CA GLY A 110 -22.83 -3.34 -2.75
C GLY A 110 -21.96 -2.93 -1.56
N MET A 111 -21.72 -1.62 -1.34
CA MET A 111 -20.88 -1.13 -0.25
C MET A 111 -21.41 0.23 0.27
N ASP A 112 -21.37 0.40 1.59
CA ASP A 112 -21.57 1.71 2.19
C ASP A 112 -20.29 2.55 2.04
N VAL A 113 -20.37 3.56 1.17
CA VAL A 113 -19.26 4.50 0.92
C VAL A 113 -19.52 5.87 1.56
N SER A 114 -20.44 5.96 2.53
CA SER A 114 -20.67 7.20 3.30
C SER A 114 -19.39 7.71 3.95
N SER A 115 -19.36 8.98 4.34
CA SER A 115 -18.19 9.55 5.02
C SER A 115 -17.90 8.91 6.38
N GLU A 116 -18.90 8.26 6.97
CA GLU A 116 -18.81 7.52 8.23
C GLU A 116 -18.18 6.14 8.02
N ALA A 117 -18.63 5.40 7.00
CA ALA A 117 -18.13 4.07 6.67
C ALA A 117 -16.75 4.12 5.98
N LEU A 118 -16.56 5.07 5.05
CA LEU A 118 -15.31 5.29 4.32
C LEU A 118 -14.79 6.73 4.55
N PRO A 119 -14.24 7.03 5.74
CA PRO A 119 -13.63 8.33 6.01
C PRO A 119 -12.34 8.53 5.21
N PHE A 120 -11.78 9.75 5.29
CA PHE A 120 -10.51 10.06 4.62
C PHE A 120 -9.41 9.06 5.01
N MET A 121 -8.65 8.63 4.01
CA MET A 121 -7.56 7.64 4.16
C MET A 121 -8.01 6.34 4.85
N ALA A 122 -9.20 5.88 4.54
CA ALA A 122 -9.69 4.56 4.95
C ALA A 122 -9.62 3.55 3.81
N TRP A 123 -9.56 2.29 4.20
CA TRP A 123 -9.62 1.10 3.35
C TRP A 123 -10.86 0.29 3.70
N LEU A 124 -11.59 -0.14 2.68
CA LEU A 124 -12.67 -1.12 2.79
C LEU A 124 -12.46 -2.24 1.76
N SER A 125 -12.83 -3.46 2.12
CA SER A 125 -12.99 -4.59 1.19
C SER A 125 -14.44 -5.03 1.15
N LEU A 126 -14.89 -5.49 0.00
CA LEU A 126 -16.14 -6.23 -0.16
C LEU A 126 -15.99 -7.65 0.39
#